data_95bd614f370c5921e102560625b983d4
#
_entry.id   95bd614f370c5921e102560625b983d4
#
_cell.length_a   1.000
_cell.length_b   1.000
_cell.length_c   1.000
_cell.angle_alpha   90.00
_cell.angle_beta   90.00
_cell.angle_gamma   90.00
#
_symmetry.space_group_name_H-M   'P 1'
#
loop_
_entity.id
_entity.type
_entity.pdbx_description
1 polymer ?
#
loop_
_entity_poly.entity_id
_entity_poly.type
_entity_poly.pdbx_seq_one_letter_code
_entity_poly.pdbx_strand_id
1 'polypeptide(L)'
;ILLDNFNITVRKGEVFGLIPVNRYGMDAFLKLLQQNMPLHYGYVYYREQLVNQWQRSHNRTNRISIIRNKSSLAEDLTVVDNIFVLRRGFHKYLIHPGMLERLLQPFLDEIGINIPAGAYVSELTIFQKFVTEVLKAVVAGSQLIVLENVSTFISESELEELHRIIRLYAERGISFIYITAHFEEATYLCDRMALMVNGQIIK
;
A
#
# COMPACT_ATOMS: atom_id res chain seq x y z
N ILE A 1 -2.48 16.76 20.81
CA ILE A 1 -2.09 16.77 19.37
C ILE A 1 -1.37 15.44 19.13
N LEU A 2 -1.86 14.63 18.19
CA LEU A 2 -1.28 13.31 17.89
C LEU A 2 -0.13 13.38 16.89
N LEU A 3 -0.14 14.39 16.00
CA LEU A 3 0.93 14.69 15.06
C LEU A 3 1.31 16.15 15.23
N ASP A 4 2.57 16.43 15.52
CA ASP A 4 3.11 17.75 15.71
C ASP A 4 4.41 17.90 14.95
N ASN A 5 4.59 19.01 14.23
CA ASN A 5 5.74 19.21 13.33
C ASN A 5 6.03 18.00 12.40
N PHE A 6 4.94 17.37 11.92
CA PHE A 6 5.01 16.19 11.08
C PHE A 6 5.12 16.61 9.60
N ASN A 7 6.36 16.69 9.10
CA ASN A 7 6.64 17.12 7.73
C ASN A 7 7.34 16.02 6.95
N ILE A 8 6.62 15.41 6.02
CA ILE A 8 7.16 14.44 5.07
C ILE A 8 6.77 14.82 3.64
N THR A 9 7.64 14.48 2.71
CA THR A 9 7.38 14.60 1.28
C THR A 9 7.81 13.31 0.62
N VAL A 10 6.91 12.68 -0.11
CA VAL A 10 7.15 11.48 -0.89
C VAL A 10 7.10 11.85 -2.37
N ARG A 11 8.16 11.54 -3.10
CA ARG A 11 8.27 11.84 -4.53
C ARG A 11 7.64 10.71 -5.36
N LYS A 12 7.29 11.02 -6.60
CA LYS A 12 6.78 10.01 -7.52
C LYS A 12 7.83 8.90 -7.75
N GLY A 13 7.42 7.64 -7.60
CA GLY A 13 8.29 6.49 -7.77
C GLY A 13 9.31 6.30 -6.64
N GLU A 14 9.18 7.01 -5.53
CA GLU A 14 10.06 6.90 -4.37
C GLU A 14 9.55 5.84 -3.40
N VAL A 15 10.47 5.10 -2.81
CA VAL A 15 10.24 4.28 -1.63
C VAL A 15 10.76 5.05 -0.41
N PHE A 16 9.83 5.62 0.36
CA PHE A 16 10.14 6.42 1.55
C PHE A 16 9.99 5.56 2.81
N GLY A 17 11.07 5.42 3.57
CA GLY A 17 11.09 4.71 4.85
C GLY A 17 10.60 5.58 6.00
N LEU A 18 9.64 5.09 6.77
CA LEU A 18 9.22 5.71 8.02
C LEU A 18 9.49 4.74 9.17
N ILE A 19 10.39 5.14 10.07
CA ILE A 19 10.83 4.32 11.19
C ILE A 19 10.22 4.88 12.48
N PRO A 20 9.15 4.25 13.01
CA PRO A 20 8.56 4.67 14.26
C PRO A 20 9.39 4.16 15.44
N VAL A 21 9.88 5.08 16.27
CA VAL A 21 10.51 4.75 17.55
C VAL A 21 9.46 4.27 18.57
N ASN A 22 8.24 4.79 18.43
CA ASN A 22 7.07 4.35 19.17
C ASN A 22 5.81 4.48 18.31
N ARG A 23 4.70 3.89 18.76
CA ARG A 23 3.43 3.92 17.99
C ARG A 23 2.64 5.22 18.13
N TYR A 24 3.09 6.18 18.94
CA TYR A 24 2.36 7.42 19.15
C TYR A 24 2.24 8.22 17.85
N GLY A 25 1.02 8.58 17.49
CA GLY A 25 0.71 9.31 16.26
C GLY A 25 0.59 8.45 14.98
N MET A 26 1.04 7.18 14.99
CA MET A 26 1.01 6.32 13.79
C MET A 26 -0.42 6.09 13.29
N ASP A 27 -1.35 5.76 14.20
CA ASP A 27 -2.76 5.54 13.82
C ASP A 27 -3.41 6.83 13.29
N ALA A 28 -3.02 7.99 13.82
CA ALA A 28 -3.49 9.27 13.31
C ALA A 28 -2.95 9.54 11.89
N PHE A 29 -1.68 9.24 11.65
CA PHE A 29 -1.07 9.35 10.32
C PHE A 29 -1.75 8.45 9.30
N LEU A 30 -1.96 7.17 9.62
CA LEU A 30 -2.63 6.23 8.73
C LEU A 30 -4.09 6.63 8.45
N LYS A 31 -4.81 7.09 9.49
CA LYS A 31 -6.17 7.62 9.32
C LYS A 31 -6.21 8.86 8.44
N LEU A 32 -5.23 9.76 8.59
CA LEU A 32 -5.11 10.96 7.74
C LEU A 32 -5.00 10.58 6.27
N LEU A 33 -4.22 9.54 5.95
CA LEU A 33 -4.07 9.06 4.58
C LEU A 33 -5.34 8.39 4.03
N GLN A 34 -6.11 7.69 4.87
CA GLN A 34 -7.30 6.95 4.46
C GLN A 34 -8.56 7.80 4.39
N GLN A 35 -8.76 8.69 5.34
CA GLN A 35 -10.07 9.29 5.62
C GLN A 35 -10.14 10.78 5.33
N ASN A 36 -9.08 11.42 4.85
CA ASN A 36 -9.04 12.88 4.64
C ASN A 36 -9.57 13.65 5.86
N MET A 37 -9.09 13.32 7.04
CA MET A 37 -9.53 13.98 8.26
C MET A 37 -9.17 15.46 8.21
N PRO A 38 -10.05 16.33 8.71
CA PRO A 38 -9.71 17.75 8.83
C PRO A 38 -8.50 17.91 9.74
N LEU A 39 -7.52 18.67 9.28
CA LEU A 39 -6.38 19.06 10.10
C LEU A 39 -6.74 20.29 10.92
N HIS A 40 -6.32 20.32 12.17
CA HIS A 40 -6.40 21.56 12.97
C HIS A 40 -5.40 22.60 12.47
N TYR A 41 -4.21 22.13 12.06
CA TYR A 41 -3.13 22.94 11.51
C TYR A 41 -2.37 22.14 10.43
N GLY A 42 -1.80 22.85 9.47
CA GLY A 42 -0.95 22.27 8.44
C GLY A 42 -1.67 21.99 7.13
N TYR A 43 -0.93 21.42 6.21
CA TYR A 43 -1.36 21.18 4.84
C TYR A 43 -1.02 19.76 4.40
N VAL A 44 -1.94 19.16 3.63
CA VAL A 44 -1.69 17.92 2.90
C VAL A 44 -1.81 18.22 1.43
N TYR A 45 -0.75 17.91 0.68
CA TYR A 45 -0.74 18.00 -0.78
C TYR A 45 -0.68 16.61 -1.39
N TYR A 46 -1.46 16.42 -2.41
CA TYR A 46 -1.43 15.22 -3.24
C TYR A 46 -1.39 15.65 -4.71
N ARG A 47 -0.32 15.26 -5.42
CA ARG A 47 -0.05 15.74 -6.79
C ARG A 47 -0.09 17.27 -6.90
N GLU A 48 0.62 17.94 -6.01
CA GLU A 48 0.69 19.41 -5.93
C GLU A 48 -0.65 20.11 -5.65
N GLN A 49 -1.73 19.36 -5.43
CA GLN A 49 -3.03 19.91 -5.06
C GLN A 49 -3.25 19.81 -3.55
N LEU A 50 -3.69 20.93 -2.98
CA LEU A 50 -4.08 20.99 -1.57
C LEU A 50 -5.33 20.14 -1.33
N VAL A 51 -5.23 19.18 -0.42
CA VAL A 51 -6.30 18.19 -0.19
C VAL A 51 -7.04 18.35 1.15
N ASN A 52 -6.65 19.33 1.96
CA ASN A 52 -7.29 19.61 3.26
C ASN A 52 -8.79 19.94 3.17
N GLN A 53 -9.28 20.30 1.99
CA GLN A 53 -10.67 20.70 1.74
C GLN A 53 -11.49 19.64 0.99
N TRP A 54 -11.02 18.43 0.87
CA TRP A 54 -11.65 17.39 0.05
C TRP A 54 -13.03 16.91 0.53
N GLN A 55 -13.59 17.49 1.54
CA GLN A 55 -14.87 17.06 2.09
C GLN A 55 -16.08 17.14 1.13
N ARG A 56 -15.95 17.80 -0.03
CA ARG A 56 -17.11 18.10 -0.91
C ARG A 56 -17.06 17.51 -2.31
N SER A 57 -16.03 16.81 -2.72
CA SER A 57 -15.95 16.27 -4.07
C SER A 57 -16.40 14.82 -4.14
N HIS A 58 -17.44 14.52 -4.91
CA HIS A 58 -17.97 13.17 -5.16
C HIS A 58 -17.04 12.29 -6.02
N ASN A 59 -15.96 12.85 -6.59
CA ASN A 59 -15.01 12.13 -7.46
C ASN A 59 -13.74 11.68 -6.72
N ARG A 60 -13.88 11.23 -5.49
CA ARG A 60 -12.76 10.82 -4.64
C ARG A 60 -12.32 9.42 -4.95
N THR A 61 -11.31 9.30 -5.75
CA THR A 61 -10.42 8.17 -5.69
C THR A 61 -9.16 8.61 -4.98
N ASN A 62 -9.12 8.49 -3.66
CA ASN A 62 -7.86 8.43 -2.98
C ASN A 62 -7.15 7.20 -3.53
N ARG A 63 -6.19 7.44 -4.41
CA ARG A 63 -5.37 6.38 -4.98
C ARG A 63 -4.25 6.03 -4.00
N ILE A 64 -4.63 5.87 -2.74
CA ILE A 64 -3.76 5.47 -1.62
C ILE A 64 -4.29 4.14 -1.09
N SER A 65 -3.44 3.13 -1.08
CA SER A 65 -3.72 1.84 -0.45
C SER A 65 -2.82 1.65 0.76
N ILE A 66 -3.37 1.07 1.83
CA ILE A 66 -2.61 0.73 3.04
C ILE A 66 -2.68 -0.77 3.24
N ILE A 67 -1.52 -1.41 3.25
CA ILE A 67 -1.33 -2.83 3.47
C ILE A 67 -0.67 -3.00 4.84
N ARG A 68 -1.31 -3.76 5.70
CA ARG A 68 -0.86 -4.00 7.07
C ARG A 68 -0.44 -5.45 7.25
N ASN A 69 0.23 -5.74 8.36
CA ASN A 69 0.58 -7.10 8.74
C ASN A 69 -0.61 -8.06 8.87
N LYS A 70 -1.81 -7.53 9.14
CA LYS A 70 -3.07 -8.27 9.06
C LYS A 70 -3.73 -7.97 7.72
N SER A 71 -3.90 -9.01 6.91
CA SER A 71 -4.51 -8.88 5.59
C SER A 71 -5.95 -8.37 5.66
N SER A 72 -6.30 -7.52 4.70
CA SER A 72 -7.65 -6.98 4.47
C SER A 72 -8.42 -7.73 3.39
N LEU A 73 -7.85 -8.79 2.84
CA LEU A 73 -8.49 -9.62 1.83
C LEU A 73 -9.63 -10.42 2.42
N ALA A 74 -10.69 -10.63 1.63
CA ALA A 74 -11.79 -11.52 1.97
C ALA A 74 -11.34 -12.97 1.77
N GLU A 75 -11.24 -13.74 2.85
CA GLU A 75 -10.67 -15.09 2.84
C GLU A 75 -11.54 -16.11 2.11
N ASP A 76 -12.83 -15.85 2.06
CA ASP A 76 -13.86 -16.64 1.39
C ASP A 76 -14.06 -16.32 -0.11
N LEU A 77 -13.26 -15.38 -0.62
CA LEU A 77 -13.23 -15.01 -2.05
C LEU A 77 -11.91 -15.48 -2.70
N THR A 78 -11.95 -15.63 -4.01
CA THR A 78 -10.76 -15.96 -4.80
C THR A 78 -9.80 -14.78 -4.90
N VAL A 79 -8.57 -15.07 -5.33
CA VAL A 79 -7.55 -14.03 -5.62
C VAL A 79 -8.07 -13.02 -6.63
N VAL A 80 -8.63 -13.49 -7.75
CA VAL A 80 -9.17 -12.61 -8.78
C VAL A 80 -10.33 -11.76 -8.28
N ASP A 81 -11.22 -12.32 -7.48
CA ASP A 81 -12.36 -11.58 -6.93
C ASP A 81 -11.86 -10.46 -5.99
N ASN A 82 -10.88 -10.76 -5.14
CA ASN A 82 -10.28 -9.77 -4.25
C ASN A 82 -9.58 -8.64 -5.00
N ILE A 83 -8.84 -8.95 -6.05
CA ILE A 83 -8.08 -7.96 -6.83
C ILE A 83 -9.02 -7.04 -7.61
N PHE A 84 -10.04 -7.59 -8.25
CA PHE A 84 -10.89 -6.81 -9.16
C PHE A 84 -12.13 -6.19 -8.51
N VAL A 85 -12.46 -6.51 -7.25
CA VAL A 85 -13.63 -5.97 -6.54
C VAL A 85 -13.70 -4.44 -6.51
N LEU A 86 -12.55 -3.77 -6.49
CA LEU A 86 -12.45 -2.31 -6.45
C LEU A 86 -12.36 -1.66 -7.83
N ARG A 87 -12.28 -2.43 -8.90
CA ARG A 87 -12.13 -1.88 -10.24
C ARG A 87 -13.44 -1.26 -10.72
N ARG A 88 -13.42 0.02 -11.02
CA ARG A 88 -14.57 0.73 -11.61
C ARG A 88 -14.76 0.32 -13.08
N GLY A 89 -16.03 0.24 -13.50
CA GLY A 89 -16.37 -0.03 -14.91
C GLY A 89 -16.68 -1.49 -15.24
N PHE A 90 -16.55 -2.39 -14.29
CA PHE A 90 -17.03 -3.76 -14.47
C PHE A 90 -18.51 -3.85 -14.11
N HIS A 91 -19.35 -4.16 -15.09
CA HIS A 91 -20.73 -4.59 -14.81
C HIS A 91 -20.69 -5.95 -14.11
N LYS A 92 -21.01 -5.98 -12.83
CA LYS A 92 -20.92 -7.16 -11.94
C LYS A 92 -21.62 -8.43 -12.46
N TYR A 93 -22.45 -8.32 -13.47
CA TYR A 93 -23.31 -9.40 -13.97
C TYR A 93 -22.80 -10.09 -15.24
N LEU A 94 -21.67 -9.69 -15.81
CA LEU A 94 -21.19 -10.18 -17.11
C LEU A 94 -19.72 -10.68 -17.09
N ILE A 95 -19.14 -10.93 -15.93
CA ILE A 95 -17.73 -11.28 -15.87
C ILE A 95 -17.61 -12.79 -15.66
N HIS A 96 -17.12 -13.48 -16.69
CA HIS A 96 -16.69 -14.86 -16.56
C HIS A 96 -15.39 -14.93 -15.75
N PRO A 97 -15.26 -15.84 -14.76
CA PRO A 97 -14.05 -15.99 -13.97
C PRO A 97 -12.76 -16.09 -14.81
N GLY A 98 -12.79 -16.87 -15.90
CA GLY A 98 -11.66 -17.01 -16.81
C GLY A 98 -11.25 -15.73 -17.54
N MET A 99 -12.10 -14.71 -17.63
CA MET A 99 -11.71 -13.39 -18.13
C MET A 99 -10.88 -12.62 -17.12
N LEU A 100 -11.25 -12.68 -15.85
CA LEU A 100 -10.48 -12.03 -14.76
C LEU A 100 -9.10 -12.66 -14.59
N GLU A 101 -9.02 -13.99 -14.69
CA GLU A 101 -7.76 -14.72 -14.66
C GLU A 101 -6.81 -14.26 -15.79
N ARG A 102 -7.32 -14.14 -17.02
CA ARG A 102 -6.55 -13.62 -18.16
C ARG A 102 -6.10 -12.17 -17.96
N LEU A 103 -6.88 -11.35 -17.29
CA LEU A 103 -6.51 -9.97 -16.98
C LEU A 103 -5.45 -9.88 -15.87
N LEU A 104 -5.42 -10.85 -14.96
CA LEU A 104 -4.44 -10.91 -13.89
C LEU A 104 -3.11 -11.51 -14.34
N GLN A 105 -3.14 -12.46 -15.29
CA GLN A 105 -1.96 -13.21 -15.72
C GLN A 105 -0.75 -12.33 -16.07
N PRO A 106 -0.87 -11.23 -16.84
CA PRO A 106 0.27 -10.36 -17.14
C PRO A 106 0.95 -9.78 -15.89
N PHE A 107 0.18 -9.49 -14.83
CA PHE A 107 0.74 -8.99 -13.58
C PHE A 107 1.49 -10.08 -12.81
N LEU A 108 0.96 -11.30 -12.81
CA LEU A 108 1.62 -12.45 -12.18
C LEU A 108 2.91 -12.83 -12.93
N ASP A 109 2.88 -12.84 -14.26
CA ASP A 109 4.05 -13.13 -15.09
C ASP A 109 5.15 -12.10 -14.86
N GLU A 110 4.77 -10.84 -14.72
CA GLU A 110 5.68 -9.74 -14.49
C GLU A 110 6.41 -9.83 -13.15
N ILE A 111 5.69 -10.15 -12.08
CA ILE A 111 6.29 -10.29 -10.75
C ILE A 111 6.98 -11.65 -10.57
N GLY A 112 6.69 -12.63 -11.43
CA GLY A 112 7.30 -13.96 -11.39
C GLY A 112 6.91 -14.80 -10.16
N ILE A 113 5.81 -14.45 -9.49
CA ILE A 113 5.31 -15.18 -8.31
C ILE A 113 4.14 -16.06 -8.72
N ASN A 114 4.24 -17.35 -8.36
CA ASN A 114 3.16 -18.29 -8.63
C ASN A 114 2.05 -18.15 -7.58
N ILE A 115 0.96 -17.47 -7.97
CA ILE A 115 -0.27 -17.39 -7.19
C ILE A 115 -1.40 -17.89 -8.08
N PRO A 116 -2.09 -18.99 -7.71
CA PRO A 116 -3.21 -19.48 -8.49
C PRO A 116 -4.36 -18.44 -8.45
N ALA A 117 -4.71 -17.89 -9.59
CA ALA A 117 -5.71 -16.81 -9.69
C ALA A 117 -7.10 -17.21 -9.16
N GLY A 118 -7.47 -18.48 -9.34
CA GLY A 118 -8.74 -19.04 -8.85
C GLY A 118 -8.70 -19.62 -7.43
N ALA A 119 -7.53 -19.61 -6.74
CA ALA A 119 -7.45 -20.10 -5.37
C ALA A 119 -8.18 -19.15 -4.40
N TYR A 120 -8.74 -19.71 -3.35
CA TYR A 120 -9.29 -18.92 -2.24
C TYR A 120 -8.16 -18.27 -1.44
N VAL A 121 -8.39 -17.06 -0.95
CA VAL A 121 -7.40 -16.34 -0.16
C VAL A 121 -7.05 -17.06 1.14
N SER A 122 -7.98 -17.83 1.70
CA SER A 122 -7.72 -18.71 2.87
C SER A 122 -6.63 -19.76 2.63
N GLU A 123 -6.38 -20.15 1.37
CA GLU A 123 -5.39 -21.15 0.99
C GLU A 123 -3.99 -20.54 0.76
N LEU A 124 -3.87 -19.22 0.71
CA LEU A 124 -2.62 -18.53 0.44
C LEU A 124 -1.70 -18.46 1.66
N THR A 125 -0.39 -18.51 1.41
CA THR A 125 0.60 -18.13 2.42
C THR A 125 0.51 -16.64 2.78
N ILE A 126 1.09 -16.26 3.90
CA ILE A 126 1.12 -14.85 4.32
C ILE A 126 1.80 -13.98 3.25
N PHE A 127 2.91 -14.45 2.69
CA PHE A 127 3.61 -13.76 1.61
C PHE A 127 2.71 -13.58 0.37
N GLN A 128 2.03 -14.65 -0.07
CA GLN A 128 1.11 -14.58 -1.21
C GLN A 128 -0.06 -13.62 -0.94
N LYS A 129 -0.54 -13.52 0.31
CA LYS A 129 -1.54 -12.53 0.70
C LYS A 129 -1.01 -11.11 0.53
N PHE A 130 0.22 -10.81 0.98
CA PHE A 130 0.83 -9.49 0.77
C PHE A 130 1.01 -9.15 -0.71
N VAL A 131 1.50 -10.07 -1.51
CA VAL A 131 1.63 -9.88 -2.96
C VAL A 131 0.26 -9.62 -3.60
N THR A 132 -0.77 -10.37 -3.20
CA THR A 132 -2.14 -10.17 -3.67
C THR A 132 -2.67 -8.77 -3.31
N GLU A 133 -2.39 -8.27 -2.12
CA GLU A 133 -2.78 -6.90 -1.72
C GLU A 133 -2.03 -5.82 -2.51
N VAL A 134 -0.75 -6.03 -2.80
CA VAL A 134 0.02 -5.13 -3.68
C VAL A 134 -0.59 -5.12 -5.08
N LEU A 135 -0.89 -6.28 -5.65
CA LEU A 135 -1.53 -6.38 -6.97
C LEU A 135 -2.92 -5.74 -6.97
N LYS A 136 -3.72 -5.94 -5.93
CA LYS A 136 -5.02 -5.27 -5.75
C LYS A 136 -4.88 -3.75 -5.77
N ALA A 137 -3.88 -3.20 -5.07
CA ALA A 137 -3.59 -1.78 -5.06
C ALA A 137 -3.16 -1.26 -6.44
N VAL A 138 -2.29 -2.00 -7.13
CA VAL A 138 -1.81 -1.66 -8.48
C VAL A 138 -2.97 -1.66 -9.50
N VAL A 139 -3.77 -2.72 -9.51
CA VAL A 139 -4.95 -2.84 -10.40
C VAL A 139 -6.00 -1.79 -10.11
N ALA A 140 -6.19 -1.41 -8.85
CA ALA A 140 -7.07 -0.31 -8.45
C ALA A 140 -6.55 1.08 -8.88
N GLY A 141 -5.30 1.17 -9.36
CA GLY A 141 -4.66 2.39 -9.81
C GLY A 141 -4.12 3.25 -8.66
N SER A 142 -3.75 2.62 -7.54
CA SER A 142 -3.10 3.32 -6.43
C SER A 142 -1.80 3.95 -6.87
N GLN A 143 -1.56 5.17 -6.41
CA GLN A 143 -0.35 5.93 -6.74
C GLN A 143 0.59 6.03 -5.55
N LEU A 144 0.06 5.78 -4.37
CA LEU A 144 0.78 5.64 -3.13
C LEU A 144 0.31 4.36 -2.45
N ILE A 145 1.25 3.49 -2.10
CA ILE A 145 1.03 2.27 -1.34
C ILE A 145 1.80 2.39 -0.03
N VAL A 146 1.11 2.25 1.07
CA VAL A 146 1.70 2.24 2.41
C VAL A 146 1.80 0.79 2.87
N LEU A 147 2.97 0.36 3.28
CA LEU A 147 3.26 -0.98 3.79
C LEU A 147 3.63 -0.87 5.27
N GLU A 148 2.81 -1.40 6.17
CA GLU A 148 3.03 -1.33 7.63
C GLU A 148 3.42 -2.68 8.20
N ASN A 149 4.67 -2.83 8.66
CA ASN A 149 5.19 -4.00 9.36
C ASN A 149 4.95 -5.33 8.62
N VAL A 150 5.13 -5.33 7.31
CA VAL A 150 4.85 -6.51 6.46
C VAL A 150 5.89 -7.61 6.61
N SER A 151 7.12 -7.28 7.02
CA SER A 151 8.21 -8.23 7.21
C SER A 151 8.05 -9.16 8.42
N THR A 152 7.14 -8.86 9.33
CA THR A 152 7.04 -9.55 10.63
C THR A 152 6.76 -11.06 10.52
N PHE A 153 6.09 -11.50 9.47
CA PHE A 153 5.57 -12.87 9.34
C PHE A 153 6.01 -13.59 8.06
N ILE A 154 7.00 -13.06 7.36
CA ILE A 154 7.55 -13.66 6.15
C ILE A 154 9.03 -13.98 6.34
N SER A 155 9.55 -14.94 5.59
CA SER A 155 10.95 -15.31 5.61
C SER A 155 11.82 -14.24 4.95
N GLU A 156 13.14 -14.30 5.18
CA GLU A 156 14.10 -13.37 4.57
C GLU A 156 14.05 -13.43 3.03
N SER A 157 13.97 -14.62 2.46
CA SER A 157 13.84 -14.81 1.01
C SER A 157 12.53 -14.24 0.44
N GLU A 158 11.41 -14.39 1.16
CA GLU A 158 10.13 -13.79 0.79
C GLU A 158 10.17 -12.26 0.91
N LEU A 159 10.90 -11.73 1.89
CA LEU A 159 11.11 -10.31 2.05
C LEU A 159 11.92 -9.72 0.88
N GLU A 160 12.98 -10.39 0.45
CA GLU A 160 13.75 -9.99 -0.74
C GLU A 160 12.88 -9.95 -2.00
N GLU A 161 12.02 -10.95 -2.18
CA GLU A 161 11.06 -10.97 -3.29
C GLU A 161 10.03 -9.84 -3.20
N LEU A 162 9.51 -9.55 -2.00
CA LEU A 162 8.62 -8.42 -1.79
C LEU A 162 9.31 -7.09 -2.10
N HIS A 163 10.57 -6.91 -1.69
CA HIS A 163 11.38 -5.74 -2.00
C HIS A 163 11.59 -5.58 -3.51
N ARG A 164 11.85 -6.67 -4.23
CA ARG A 164 11.95 -6.66 -5.69
C ARG A 164 10.64 -6.19 -6.36
N ILE A 165 9.50 -6.67 -5.89
CA ILE A 165 8.17 -6.27 -6.39
C ILE A 165 7.92 -4.78 -6.10
N ILE A 166 8.25 -4.31 -4.90
CA ILE A 166 8.13 -2.88 -4.55
C ILE A 166 8.96 -2.02 -5.50
N ARG A 167 10.23 -2.39 -5.73
CA ARG A 167 11.11 -1.66 -6.65
C ARG A 167 10.58 -1.67 -8.09
N LEU A 168 10.10 -2.79 -8.58
CA LEU A 168 9.49 -2.90 -9.90
C LEU A 168 8.36 -1.87 -10.10
N TYR A 169 7.45 -1.76 -9.13
CA TYR A 169 6.35 -0.81 -9.23
C TYR A 169 6.76 0.64 -8.92
N ALA A 170 7.78 0.85 -8.11
CA ALA A 170 8.35 2.18 -7.89
C ALA A 170 8.96 2.75 -9.18
N GLU A 171 9.71 1.96 -9.94
CA GLU A 171 10.25 2.34 -11.25
C GLU A 171 9.14 2.68 -12.26
N ARG A 172 7.94 2.14 -12.09
CA ARG A 172 6.74 2.48 -12.89
C ARG A 172 6.00 3.71 -12.39
N GLY A 173 6.51 4.37 -11.35
CA GLY A 173 6.02 5.63 -10.82
C GLY A 173 4.99 5.50 -9.72
N ILE A 174 4.78 4.30 -9.12
CA ILE A 174 4.03 4.14 -7.88
C ILE A 174 4.96 4.50 -6.72
N SER A 175 4.49 5.34 -5.81
CA SER A 175 5.25 5.72 -4.63
C SER A 175 4.90 4.81 -3.45
N PHE A 176 5.86 4.58 -2.58
CA PHE A 176 5.68 3.75 -1.40
C PHE A 176 6.07 4.49 -0.12
N ILE A 177 5.32 4.26 0.96
CA ILE A 177 5.74 4.53 2.33
C ILE A 177 5.92 3.18 3.00
N TYR A 178 7.16 2.87 3.35
CA TYR A 178 7.53 1.62 4.00
C TYR A 178 7.75 1.87 5.49
N ILE A 179 6.83 1.36 6.31
CA ILE A 179 6.83 1.56 7.76
C ILE A 179 7.37 0.30 8.41
N THR A 180 8.55 0.38 8.99
CA THR A 180 9.20 -0.72 9.70
C THR A 180 9.97 -0.22 10.90
N ALA A 181 10.05 -1.03 11.96
CA ALA A 181 10.94 -0.78 13.10
C ALA A 181 12.38 -1.24 12.85
N HIS A 182 12.63 -1.98 11.76
CA HIS A 182 13.93 -2.55 11.42
C HIS A 182 14.72 -1.59 10.52
N PHE A 183 15.68 -0.91 11.11
CA PHE A 183 16.49 0.11 10.42
C PHE A 183 17.26 -0.47 9.23
N GLU A 184 17.84 -1.67 9.37
CA GLU A 184 18.60 -2.33 8.31
C GLU A 184 17.74 -2.63 7.09
N GLU A 185 16.53 -3.12 7.31
CA GLU A 185 15.55 -3.38 6.26
C GLU A 185 15.18 -2.09 5.50
N ALA A 186 14.90 -1.01 6.23
CA ALA A 186 14.62 0.30 5.62
C ALA A 186 15.81 0.84 4.82
N THR A 187 17.03 0.66 5.32
CA THR A 187 18.26 1.10 4.64
C THR A 187 18.47 0.35 3.33
N TYR A 188 18.09 -0.92 3.28
CA TYR A 188 18.22 -1.75 2.08
C TYR A 188 17.21 -1.37 1.00
N LEU A 189 15.95 -1.10 1.40
CA LEU A 189 14.85 -0.89 0.45
C LEU A 189 14.63 0.58 0.08
N CYS A 190 14.74 1.50 1.04
CA CYS A 190 14.22 2.86 0.90
C CYS A 190 15.23 3.82 0.28
N ASP A 191 14.73 4.75 -0.55
CA ASP A 191 15.55 5.83 -1.15
C ASP A 191 15.89 6.90 -0.13
N ARG A 192 14.95 7.20 0.76
CA ARG A 192 15.10 8.12 1.91
C ARG A 192 14.34 7.59 3.10
N MET A 193 14.75 8.02 4.29
CA MET A 193 14.14 7.61 5.54
C MET A 193 13.92 8.79 6.47
N ALA A 194 12.96 8.65 7.38
CA ALA A 194 12.78 9.53 8.51
C ALA A 194 12.41 8.73 9.78
N LEU A 195 12.85 9.23 10.92
CA LEU A 195 12.44 8.72 12.22
C LEU A 195 11.16 9.43 12.66
N MET A 196 10.22 8.67 13.19
CA MET A 196 9.01 9.20 13.82
C MET A 196 9.08 8.97 15.33
N VAL A 197 9.11 10.05 16.09
CA VAL A 197 9.19 10.01 17.56
C VAL A 197 8.06 10.85 18.12
N ASN A 198 7.20 10.26 18.95
CA ASN A 198 6.09 10.95 19.60
C ASN A 198 5.20 11.76 18.61
N GLY A 199 4.97 11.25 17.42
CA GLY A 199 4.17 11.94 16.41
C GLY A 199 4.89 13.09 15.68
N GLN A 200 6.20 13.22 15.83
CA GLN A 200 7.06 14.18 15.14
C GLN A 200 8.03 13.49 14.22
N ILE A 201 8.42 14.17 13.12
CA ILE A 201 9.47 13.70 12.22
C ILE A 201 10.80 14.29 12.66
N ILE A 202 11.76 13.39 12.91
CA ILE A 202 13.16 13.72 13.17
C ILE A 202 13.95 13.29 11.94
N LYS A 203 14.66 14.24 11.36
CA LYS A 203 15.51 14.02 10.16
C LYS A 203 16.92 13.66 10.59
#